data_8964228c1c670cb93c381d6419a7068a
#
_entry.id   8964228c1c670cb93c381d6419a7068a
#
_cell.length_a   1.000
_cell.length_b   1.000
_cell.length_c   1.000
_cell.angle_alpha   90.00
_cell.angle_beta   90.00
_cell.angle_gamma   90.00
#
_symmetry.space_group_name_H-M   'P 1'
#
loop_
_entity.id
_entity.type
_entity.pdbx_description
1 polymer ?
#
loop_
_entity_poly.entity_id
_entity_poly.type
_entity_poly.pdbx_seq_one_letter_code
_entity_poly.pdbx_strand_id
1 'polypeptide(L)'
;MAKRNTVQGQWSTALRGLTAICLAASLSGCAVSAPATTPAPAPEPNVSEFQHLTDALIERARRLDAMQADALMEYAGGGQHVKVREDLAVKRPASLRVEALTPFGVAAVIAANGSTVAAYQPSDNTFYRGVATADTLSRFARIPLPPEQAVKLLMGLLPGSDANYTAPTSVHTEDEMLVGAYQMSAGEVDELGFAGGQLRLVRTHGSSGAGYEVTYNDYRDFGGLQFAHRLDAKFLNTGTQLNVRYSGVIVNPNLNESQFVLAPKGKARLIDLDQPPAAVGGHG
;
A
#
# COMPACT_ATOMS: atom_id res chain seq x y z
N MET A 1 -25.66 2.22 -53.18
CA MET A 1 -26.72 3.23 -53.27
C MET A 1 -26.39 4.33 -52.30
N ALA A 2 -25.71 5.42 -52.72
CA ALA A 2 -26.21 6.69 -53.25
C ALA A 2 -27.08 7.41 -52.19
N LYS A 3 -26.73 8.58 -51.73
CA LYS A 3 -26.51 9.84 -52.41
C LYS A 3 -25.84 10.90 -51.47
N ARG A 4 -24.90 11.64 -52.02
CA ARG A 4 -24.40 12.96 -51.62
C ARG A 4 -25.52 14.01 -51.80
N ASN A 5 -25.44 15.11 -51.03
CA ASN A 5 -25.83 16.40 -51.56
C ASN A 5 -25.01 17.51 -50.91
N THR A 6 -24.22 18.14 -51.75
CA THR A 6 -23.52 19.42 -51.66
C THR A 6 -24.50 20.51 -52.11
N VAL A 7 -24.54 21.66 -51.40
CA VAL A 7 -25.00 22.93 -52.03
C VAL A 7 -24.05 24.06 -51.61
N GLN A 8 -23.33 24.53 -52.61
CA GLN A 8 -22.67 25.82 -52.64
C GLN A 8 -23.68 26.91 -53.02
N GLY A 9 -23.47 28.11 -52.53
CA GLY A 9 -24.17 29.32 -52.98
C GLY A 9 -23.36 30.56 -52.67
N GLN A 10 -22.55 30.97 -53.67
CA GLN A 10 -22.00 32.30 -53.76
C GLN A 10 -23.09 33.26 -54.26
N TRP A 11 -23.11 34.50 -53.80
CA TRP A 11 -23.45 35.67 -54.59
C TRP A 11 -22.68 36.91 -54.07
N SER A 12 -22.09 37.55 -55.00
CA SER A 12 -21.21 38.73 -54.97
C SER A 12 -21.99 40.06 -55.23
N THR A 13 -21.24 41.14 -54.98
CA THR A 13 -21.32 42.52 -55.56
C THR A 13 -22.38 43.48 -54.99
N ALA A 14 -22.06 44.64 -54.63
CA ALA A 14 -21.36 45.80 -55.09
C ALA A 14 -21.87 47.10 -54.40
N LEU A 15 -20.98 47.99 -54.06
CA LEU A 15 -20.79 49.38 -54.50
C LEU A 15 -21.36 50.58 -53.71
N ARG A 16 -20.42 51.53 -53.48
CA ARG A 16 -20.56 52.97 -53.22
C ARG A 16 -20.94 53.44 -51.84
N GLY A 17 -20.08 54.02 -51.00
CA GLY A 17 -19.37 55.25 -51.26
C GLY A 17 -19.97 56.34 -50.41
N LEU A 18 -19.34 56.76 -49.32
CA LEU A 18 -19.47 58.09 -48.73
C LEU A 18 -18.34 58.30 -47.69
N THR A 19 -17.48 59.22 -48.03
CA THR A 19 -16.45 59.85 -47.20
C THR A 19 -17.07 60.55 -46.00
N ALA A 20 -16.69 60.14 -44.78
CA ALA A 20 -16.87 60.96 -43.60
C ALA A 20 -15.56 60.95 -42.81
N ILE A 21 -14.91 62.07 -42.81
CA ILE A 21 -13.75 62.42 -41.99
C ILE A 21 -14.24 62.49 -40.55
N CYS A 22 -13.80 61.57 -39.68
CA CYS A 22 -13.93 61.70 -38.25
C CYS A 22 -12.55 61.68 -37.61
N LEU A 23 -12.27 62.76 -36.92
CA LEU A 23 -11.11 63.11 -36.12
C LEU A 23 -10.81 61.97 -35.15
N ALA A 24 -9.66 61.32 -35.29
CA ALA A 24 -9.20 60.30 -34.32
C ALA A 24 -8.58 61.03 -33.10
N ALA A 25 -9.31 61.03 -32.00
CA ALA A 25 -8.75 61.37 -30.71
C ALA A 25 -8.05 60.10 -30.18
N SER A 26 -6.74 60.06 -30.22
CA SER A 26 -5.89 59.02 -29.64
C SER A 26 -5.91 59.12 -28.10
N LEU A 27 -6.78 58.36 -27.47
CA LEU A 27 -6.69 58.06 -26.05
C LEU A 27 -5.59 57.02 -25.87
N SER A 28 -4.38 57.48 -25.55
CA SER A 28 -3.30 56.63 -25.06
C SER A 28 -3.68 56.10 -23.65
N GLY A 29 -4.40 55.00 -23.62
CA GLY A 29 -4.63 54.27 -22.38
C GLY A 29 -3.34 53.58 -21.96
N CYS A 30 -2.67 54.11 -20.92
CA CYS A 30 -1.63 53.39 -20.21
C CYS A 30 -2.25 52.11 -19.62
N ALA A 31 -2.02 50.97 -20.27
CA ALA A 31 -2.28 49.69 -19.65
C ALA A 31 -1.31 49.53 -18.47
N VAL A 32 -1.79 49.80 -17.27
CA VAL A 32 -1.08 49.42 -16.04
C VAL A 32 -1.09 47.89 -16.00
N SER A 33 0.02 47.27 -16.42
CA SER A 33 0.25 45.87 -16.20
C SER A 33 0.24 45.64 -14.69
N ALA A 34 -0.76 44.92 -14.19
CA ALA A 34 -0.75 44.44 -12.80
C ALA A 34 0.55 43.67 -12.58
N PRO A 35 1.28 43.88 -11.49
CA PRO A 35 2.47 43.10 -11.19
C PRO A 35 2.07 41.64 -11.13
N ALA A 36 2.76 40.80 -11.91
CA ALA A 36 2.61 39.37 -11.83
C ALA A 36 2.91 38.97 -10.37
N THR A 37 1.90 38.48 -9.66
CA THR A 37 2.07 37.98 -8.31
C THR A 37 2.96 36.73 -8.44
N THR A 38 4.24 36.89 -8.10
CA THR A 38 5.13 35.72 -7.95
C THR A 38 4.50 34.76 -6.96
N PRO A 39 4.28 33.49 -7.31
CA PRO A 39 3.78 32.52 -6.33
C PRO A 39 4.68 32.55 -5.10
N ALA A 40 4.09 32.59 -3.92
CA ALA A 40 4.86 32.50 -2.69
C ALA A 40 5.73 31.23 -2.76
N PRO A 41 7.01 31.30 -2.36
CA PRO A 41 7.85 30.11 -2.31
C PRO A 41 7.17 29.06 -1.45
N ALA A 42 7.20 27.80 -1.91
CA ALA A 42 6.69 26.68 -1.13
C ALA A 42 7.39 26.69 0.25
N PRO A 43 6.66 26.44 1.34
CA PRO A 43 7.25 26.41 2.67
C PRO A 43 8.41 25.39 2.68
N GLU A 44 9.53 25.77 3.28
CA GLU A 44 10.68 24.88 3.46
C GLU A 44 10.28 23.66 4.26
N PRO A 45 10.74 22.44 3.89
CA PRO A 45 10.40 21.22 4.59
C PRO A 45 10.88 21.29 6.05
N ASN A 46 9.96 21.04 6.99
CA ASN A 46 10.27 21.14 8.41
C ASN A 46 10.74 19.79 8.96
N VAL A 47 12.05 19.60 9.07
CA VAL A 47 12.69 18.39 9.62
C VAL A 47 12.21 18.09 11.05
N SER A 48 12.04 19.11 11.88
CA SER A 48 11.57 18.94 13.26
C SER A 48 10.12 18.44 13.32
N GLU A 49 9.25 18.98 12.47
CA GLU A 49 7.87 18.51 12.36
C GLU A 49 7.82 17.05 11.88
N PHE A 50 8.61 16.71 10.87
CA PHE A 50 8.69 15.34 10.37
C PHE A 50 9.14 14.37 11.47
N GLN A 51 10.18 14.72 12.24
CA GLN A 51 10.65 13.87 13.34
C GLN A 51 9.59 13.72 14.44
N HIS A 52 8.87 14.77 14.79
CA HIS A 52 7.76 14.69 15.75
C HIS A 52 6.67 13.72 15.28
N LEU A 53 6.33 13.71 13.98
CA LEU A 53 5.35 12.78 13.41
C LEU A 53 5.86 11.33 13.47
N THR A 54 7.13 11.10 13.20
CA THR A 54 7.76 9.79 13.32
C THR A 54 7.77 9.31 14.78
N ASP A 55 8.14 10.17 15.73
CA ASP A 55 8.12 9.85 17.15
C ASP A 55 6.70 9.53 17.64
N ALA A 56 5.69 10.26 17.18
CA ALA A 56 4.29 9.98 17.48
C ALA A 56 3.84 8.62 16.95
N LEU A 57 4.34 8.21 15.78
CA LEU A 57 4.09 6.89 15.21
C LEU A 57 4.75 5.77 16.04
N ILE A 58 5.97 5.99 16.54
CA ILE A 58 6.65 5.07 17.46
C ILE A 58 5.87 4.94 18.77
N GLU A 59 5.42 6.04 19.36
CA GLU A 59 4.60 6.01 20.58
C GLU A 59 3.26 5.29 20.36
N ARG A 60 2.64 5.49 19.19
CA ARG A 60 1.44 4.74 18.80
C ARG A 60 1.74 3.24 18.75
N ALA A 61 2.88 2.84 18.15
CA ALA A 61 3.29 1.45 18.05
C ALA A 61 3.42 0.78 19.43
N ARG A 62 3.88 1.49 20.45
CA ARG A 62 3.98 0.95 21.82
C ARG A 62 2.64 0.59 22.43
N ARG A 63 1.55 1.20 21.97
CA ARG A 63 0.17 0.93 22.43
C ARG A 63 -0.59 -0.08 21.59
N LEU A 64 0.00 -0.55 20.49
CA LEU A 64 -0.62 -1.44 19.52
C LEU A 64 0.16 -2.77 19.46
N ASP A 65 -0.33 -3.77 20.20
CA ASP A 65 0.28 -5.11 20.26
C ASP A 65 -0.36 -6.07 19.27
N ALA A 66 -1.70 -6.01 19.12
CA ALA A 66 -2.45 -6.93 18.30
C ALA A 66 -3.62 -6.24 17.60
N MET A 67 -4.08 -6.83 16.50
CA MET A 67 -5.28 -6.43 15.79
C MET A 67 -6.01 -7.66 15.27
N GLN A 68 -7.33 -7.60 15.30
CA GLN A 68 -8.21 -8.51 14.59
C GLN A 68 -9.14 -7.70 13.71
N ALA A 69 -9.42 -8.17 12.50
CA ALA A 69 -10.31 -7.48 11.55
C ALA A 69 -10.89 -8.46 10.53
N ASP A 70 -12.08 -8.13 10.03
CA ASP A 70 -12.52 -8.62 8.74
C ASP A 70 -11.84 -7.81 7.65
N ALA A 71 -11.33 -8.46 6.61
CA ALA A 71 -10.66 -7.80 5.50
C ALA A 71 -11.28 -8.22 4.16
N LEU A 72 -11.36 -7.27 3.25
CA LEU A 72 -11.52 -7.56 1.83
C LEU A 72 -10.17 -7.34 1.18
N MET A 73 -9.55 -8.42 0.73
CA MET A 73 -8.25 -8.40 0.07
C MET A 73 -8.41 -8.57 -1.43
N GLU A 74 -7.75 -7.71 -2.20
CA GLU A 74 -7.63 -7.81 -3.64
C GLU A 74 -6.15 -7.92 -3.99
N TYR A 75 -5.82 -9.00 -4.67
CA TYR A 75 -4.48 -9.31 -5.13
C TYR A 75 -4.42 -9.24 -6.66
N ALA A 76 -3.41 -8.57 -7.20
CA ALA A 76 -3.11 -8.54 -8.62
C ALA A 76 -1.63 -8.78 -8.85
N GLY A 77 -1.27 -9.81 -9.63
CA GLY A 77 0.12 -10.13 -9.95
C GLY A 77 0.24 -11.48 -10.64
N GLY A 78 1.31 -11.67 -11.42
CA GLY A 78 1.55 -12.91 -12.14
C GLY A 78 0.43 -13.31 -13.10
N GLY A 79 -0.29 -12.34 -13.68
CA GLY A 79 -1.45 -12.61 -14.56
C GLY A 79 -2.72 -13.05 -13.83
N GLN A 80 -2.73 -13.01 -12.50
CA GLN A 80 -3.88 -13.37 -11.67
C GLN A 80 -4.45 -12.14 -10.99
N HIS A 81 -5.78 -12.10 -10.83
CA HIS A 81 -6.50 -11.15 -10.01
C HIS A 81 -7.47 -11.94 -9.12
N VAL A 82 -7.29 -11.80 -7.82
CA VAL A 82 -8.07 -12.52 -6.81
C VAL A 82 -8.66 -11.51 -5.84
N LYS A 83 -9.93 -11.66 -5.53
CA LYS A 83 -10.64 -10.88 -4.51
C LYS A 83 -11.28 -11.84 -3.52
N VAL A 84 -10.95 -11.70 -2.25
CA VAL A 84 -11.36 -12.63 -1.20
C VAL A 84 -11.68 -11.88 0.08
N ARG A 85 -12.66 -12.39 0.83
CA ARG A 85 -12.90 -11.97 2.21
C ARG A 85 -12.05 -12.81 3.13
N GLU A 86 -11.46 -12.18 4.11
CA GLU A 86 -10.58 -12.84 5.06
C GLU A 86 -10.85 -12.39 6.48
N ASP A 87 -10.78 -13.33 7.41
CA ASP A 87 -10.65 -13.03 8.82
C ASP A 87 -9.14 -12.94 9.12
N LEU A 88 -8.73 -11.80 9.63
CA LEU A 88 -7.34 -11.48 9.90
C LEU A 88 -7.11 -11.31 11.39
N ALA A 89 -6.10 -11.97 11.92
CA ALA A 89 -5.55 -11.71 13.25
C ALA A 89 -4.04 -11.51 13.13
N VAL A 90 -3.53 -10.43 13.68
CA VAL A 90 -2.09 -10.13 13.73
C VAL A 90 -1.69 -9.78 15.15
N LYS A 91 -0.50 -10.22 15.55
CA LYS A 91 0.10 -9.90 16.84
C LYS A 91 1.61 -9.73 16.69
N ARG A 92 2.12 -8.67 17.25
CA ARG A 92 3.56 -8.42 17.25
C ARG A 92 4.34 -9.49 18.02
N PRO A 93 5.60 -9.74 17.67
CA PRO A 93 6.31 -9.12 16.56
C PRO A 93 5.99 -9.73 15.18
N ALA A 94 5.59 -11.02 15.08
CA ALA A 94 5.58 -11.74 13.81
C ALA A 94 4.46 -12.79 13.71
N SER A 95 3.40 -12.67 14.52
CA SER A 95 2.28 -13.61 14.52
C SER A 95 1.17 -13.12 13.61
N LEU A 96 0.78 -13.98 12.67
CA LEU A 96 -0.24 -13.69 11.65
C LEU A 96 -1.14 -14.90 11.48
N ARG A 97 -2.46 -14.69 11.40
CA ARG A 97 -3.44 -15.69 10.98
C ARG A 97 -4.39 -15.07 9.98
N VAL A 98 -4.59 -15.75 8.87
CA VAL A 98 -5.51 -15.37 7.79
C VAL A 98 -6.40 -16.56 7.48
N GLU A 99 -7.71 -16.36 7.47
CA GLU A 99 -8.69 -17.34 7.03
C GLU A 99 -9.43 -16.80 5.80
N ALA A 100 -9.15 -17.36 4.64
CA ALA A 100 -9.82 -17.01 3.40
C ALA A 100 -11.23 -17.62 3.37
N LEU A 101 -12.25 -16.76 3.21
CA LEU A 101 -13.65 -17.13 3.32
C LEU A 101 -14.32 -17.21 1.95
N THR A 102 -15.13 -18.24 1.75
CA THR A 102 -16.04 -18.38 0.62
C THR A 102 -17.48 -18.57 1.11
N PRO A 103 -18.49 -18.45 0.24
CA PRO A 103 -19.86 -18.76 0.63
C PRO A 103 -20.08 -20.21 1.14
N PHE A 104 -19.11 -21.10 0.86
CA PHE A 104 -19.17 -22.51 1.24
C PHE A 104 -18.31 -22.84 2.47
N GLY A 105 -17.68 -21.84 3.07
CA GLY A 105 -16.82 -21.98 4.25
C GLY A 105 -15.38 -21.52 4.01
N VAL A 106 -14.48 -21.96 4.87
CA VAL A 106 -13.06 -21.60 4.83
C VAL A 106 -12.38 -22.30 3.66
N ALA A 107 -11.80 -21.54 2.73
CA ALA A 107 -11.05 -22.03 1.57
C ALA A 107 -9.58 -22.31 1.90
N ALA A 108 -8.99 -21.51 2.77
CA ALA A 108 -7.62 -21.67 3.23
C ALA A 108 -7.45 -21.05 4.61
N VAL A 109 -6.54 -21.61 5.39
CA VAL A 109 -6.05 -21.01 6.64
C VAL A 109 -4.54 -20.91 6.54
N ILE A 110 -4.00 -19.73 6.81
CA ILE A 110 -2.58 -19.47 6.87
C ILE A 110 -2.25 -18.97 8.27
N ALA A 111 -1.18 -19.45 8.87
CA ALA A 111 -0.69 -18.93 10.13
C ALA A 111 0.84 -18.86 10.14
N ALA A 112 1.35 -17.81 10.77
CA ALA A 112 2.76 -17.63 11.08
C ALA A 112 2.91 -17.25 12.55
N ASN A 113 3.98 -17.72 13.18
CA ASN A 113 4.29 -17.46 14.60
C ASN A 113 5.71 -16.89 14.81
N GLY A 114 6.29 -16.33 13.74
CA GLY A 114 7.66 -15.82 13.74
C GLY A 114 8.73 -16.88 13.47
N SER A 115 8.47 -18.16 13.74
CA SER A 115 9.41 -19.25 13.47
C SER A 115 8.98 -20.09 12.27
N THR A 116 7.69 -20.36 12.15
CA THR A 116 7.11 -21.19 11.09
C THR A 116 5.96 -20.48 10.40
N VAL A 117 5.77 -20.79 9.13
CA VAL A 117 4.54 -20.52 8.38
C VAL A 117 3.91 -21.86 8.05
N ALA A 118 2.62 -21.97 8.30
CA ALA A 118 1.83 -23.13 7.94
C ALA A 118 0.57 -22.69 7.19
N ALA A 119 0.11 -23.52 6.25
CA ALA A 119 -1.14 -23.32 5.55
C ALA A 119 -1.91 -24.62 5.45
N TYR A 120 -3.24 -24.52 5.56
CA TYR A 120 -4.14 -25.64 5.37
C TYR A 120 -5.16 -25.31 4.29
N GLN A 121 -5.28 -26.19 3.32
CA GLN A 121 -6.20 -26.09 2.20
C GLN A 121 -7.22 -27.25 2.29
N PRO A 122 -8.47 -26.95 2.71
CA PRO A 122 -9.49 -27.98 2.92
C PRO A 122 -9.89 -28.73 1.65
N SER A 123 -9.88 -28.06 0.48
CA SER A 123 -10.35 -28.62 -0.79
C SER A 123 -9.65 -29.90 -1.23
N ASP A 124 -8.36 -30.01 -0.94
CA ASP A 124 -7.52 -31.17 -1.26
C ASP A 124 -6.91 -31.81 -0.01
N ASN A 125 -7.37 -31.38 1.17
CA ASN A 125 -6.91 -31.83 2.48
C ASN A 125 -5.38 -31.81 2.60
N THR A 126 -4.77 -30.71 2.16
CA THR A 126 -3.31 -30.56 2.16
C THR A 126 -2.88 -29.54 3.24
N PHE A 127 -1.85 -29.93 3.97
CA PHE A 127 -1.22 -29.13 4.99
C PHE A 127 0.23 -28.82 4.58
N TYR A 128 0.57 -27.56 4.53
CA TYR A 128 1.90 -27.06 4.20
C TYR A 128 2.57 -26.50 5.44
N ARG A 129 3.87 -26.68 5.56
CA ARG A 129 4.66 -26.09 6.64
C ARG A 129 6.06 -25.76 6.14
N GLY A 130 6.64 -24.64 6.61
CA GLY A 130 8.02 -24.24 6.34
C GLY A 130 8.50 -23.18 7.32
N VAL A 131 9.78 -22.82 7.22
CA VAL A 131 10.38 -21.74 7.99
C VAL A 131 9.71 -20.40 7.64
N ALA A 132 9.60 -19.51 8.63
CA ALA A 132 8.97 -18.19 8.50
C ALA A 132 9.85 -17.22 7.71
N THR A 133 9.80 -17.34 6.38
CA THR A 133 10.51 -16.49 5.42
C THR A 133 9.55 -15.69 4.53
N ALA A 134 10.08 -14.68 3.85
CA ALA A 134 9.33 -13.95 2.82
C ALA A 134 8.83 -14.89 1.70
N ASP A 135 9.66 -15.85 1.26
CA ASP A 135 9.30 -16.81 0.22
C ASP A 135 8.16 -17.72 0.66
N THR A 136 8.25 -18.26 1.89
CA THR A 136 7.21 -19.14 2.42
C THR A 136 5.89 -18.40 2.60
N LEU A 137 5.91 -17.17 3.13
CA LEU A 137 4.71 -16.37 3.29
C LEU A 137 4.11 -15.97 1.94
N SER A 138 4.94 -15.62 0.96
CA SER A 138 4.53 -15.25 -0.40
C SER A 138 3.75 -16.36 -1.10
N ARG A 139 4.09 -17.63 -0.88
CA ARG A 139 3.42 -18.77 -1.51
C ARG A 139 1.94 -18.87 -1.16
N PHE A 140 1.56 -18.45 0.04
CA PHE A 140 0.20 -18.60 0.56
C PHE A 140 -0.54 -17.28 0.72
N ALA A 141 0.08 -16.31 1.37
CA ALA A 141 -0.52 -15.00 1.63
C ALA A 141 -0.26 -13.98 0.52
N ARG A 142 0.55 -14.34 -0.48
CA ARG A 142 0.93 -13.43 -1.58
C ARG A 142 1.65 -12.16 -1.12
N ILE A 143 2.21 -12.19 0.08
CA ILE A 143 2.96 -11.08 0.69
C ILE A 143 4.43 -11.48 0.69
N PRO A 144 5.27 -10.94 -0.22
CA PRO A 144 6.69 -11.28 -0.30
C PRO A 144 7.53 -10.52 0.74
N LEU A 145 7.13 -10.63 2.01
CA LEU A 145 7.77 -10.03 3.16
C LEU A 145 7.93 -11.06 4.27
N PRO A 146 8.96 -10.94 5.12
CA PRO A 146 9.02 -11.70 6.35
C PRO A 146 7.80 -11.43 7.23
N PRO A 147 7.30 -12.41 8.00
CA PRO A 147 6.10 -12.21 8.83
C PRO A 147 6.15 -11.00 9.74
N GLU A 148 7.31 -10.65 10.30
CA GLU A 148 7.46 -9.45 11.13
C GLU A 148 7.14 -8.17 10.37
N GLN A 149 7.69 -8.00 9.16
CA GLN A 149 7.41 -6.83 8.34
C GLN A 149 5.95 -6.82 7.86
N ALA A 150 5.42 -7.98 7.47
CA ALA A 150 4.02 -8.10 7.07
C ALA A 150 3.06 -7.67 8.21
N VAL A 151 3.30 -8.11 9.44
CA VAL A 151 2.54 -7.71 10.63
C VAL A 151 2.61 -6.20 10.85
N LYS A 152 3.80 -5.62 10.81
CA LYS A 152 4.00 -4.17 10.99
C LYS A 152 3.27 -3.36 9.93
N LEU A 153 3.39 -3.73 8.65
CA LEU A 153 2.70 -3.04 7.56
C LEU A 153 1.19 -3.14 7.65
N LEU A 154 0.66 -4.33 7.94
CA LEU A 154 -0.79 -4.51 8.13
C LEU A 154 -1.34 -3.68 9.30
N MET A 155 -0.53 -3.41 10.30
CA MET A 155 -0.88 -2.58 11.46
C MET A 155 -0.57 -1.08 11.25
N GLY A 156 0.00 -0.68 10.11
CA GLY A 156 0.40 0.71 9.84
C GLY A 156 1.50 1.19 10.77
N LEU A 157 2.52 0.36 10.99
CA LEU A 157 3.69 0.63 11.82
C LEU A 157 4.94 0.76 10.96
N LEU A 158 6.02 1.23 11.57
CA LEU A 158 7.33 1.31 10.93
C LEU A 158 7.85 -0.09 10.56
N PRO A 159 8.38 -0.30 9.34
CA PRO A 159 8.83 -1.62 8.91
C PRO A 159 10.08 -2.10 9.67
N GLY A 160 11.00 -1.20 9.98
CA GLY A 160 12.25 -1.49 10.69
C GLY A 160 12.13 -1.47 12.21
N SER A 161 13.29 -1.39 12.88
CA SER A 161 13.40 -1.15 14.31
C SER A 161 13.24 0.33 14.62
N ASP A 162 12.52 0.68 15.69
CA ASP A 162 12.31 2.07 16.11
C ASP A 162 13.63 2.86 16.24
N ALA A 163 14.71 2.19 16.63
CA ALA A 163 16.04 2.79 16.78
C ALA A 163 16.63 3.33 15.46
N ASN A 164 16.14 2.88 14.32
CA ASN A 164 16.61 3.32 13.01
C ASN A 164 16.00 4.65 12.56
N TYR A 165 14.92 5.11 13.22
CA TYR A 165 14.15 6.29 12.79
C TYR A 165 14.42 7.52 13.69
N THR A 166 15.68 7.73 14.07
CA THR A 166 16.07 8.82 14.97
C THR A 166 16.47 10.11 14.26
N ALA A 167 16.97 10.02 13.04
CA ALA A 167 17.36 11.18 12.26
C ALA A 167 17.17 10.92 10.76
N PRO A 168 16.25 11.64 10.08
CA PRO A 168 16.08 11.51 8.65
C PRO A 168 17.31 12.04 7.90
N THR A 169 17.69 11.40 6.80
CA THR A 169 18.76 11.83 5.91
C THR A 169 18.35 12.94 4.97
N SER A 170 17.05 13.01 4.67
CA SER A 170 16.42 14.08 3.89
C SER A 170 14.96 14.25 4.29
N VAL A 171 14.44 15.45 4.13
CA VAL A 171 13.00 15.75 4.26
C VAL A 171 12.61 16.67 3.11
N HIS A 172 11.50 16.38 2.44
CA HIS A 172 10.97 17.17 1.34
C HIS A 172 9.44 17.11 1.30
N THR A 173 8.82 17.88 0.44
CA THR A 173 7.38 17.79 0.18
C THR A 173 7.14 17.08 -1.15
N GLU A 174 6.28 16.05 -1.15
CA GLU A 174 5.85 15.28 -2.31
C GLU A 174 4.33 15.08 -2.23
N ASP A 175 3.57 15.49 -3.26
CA ASP A 175 2.10 15.31 -3.32
C ASP A 175 1.36 15.75 -2.03
N GLU A 176 1.71 16.92 -1.51
CA GLU A 176 1.17 17.49 -0.26
C GLU A 176 1.51 16.68 1.02
N MET A 177 2.39 15.70 0.92
CA MET A 177 2.93 14.96 2.04
C MET A 177 4.29 15.52 2.45
N LEU A 178 4.56 15.51 3.74
CA LEU A 178 5.92 15.69 4.27
C LEU A 178 6.60 14.33 4.25
N VAL A 179 7.56 14.15 3.34
CA VAL A 179 8.28 12.88 3.12
C VAL A 179 9.70 12.99 3.64
N GLY A 180 10.12 11.99 4.41
CA GLY A 180 11.49 11.91 4.90
C GLY A 180 12.07 10.53 4.73
N ALA A 181 13.38 10.47 4.44
CA ALA A 181 14.12 9.25 4.22
C ALA A 181 15.02 8.91 5.41
N TYR A 182 15.11 7.63 5.69
CA TYR A 182 16.02 7.06 6.71
C TYR A 182 16.94 6.04 6.06
N GLN A 183 18.24 6.16 6.34
CA GLN A 183 19.21 5.17 5.88
C GLN A 183 19.17 3.95 6.80
N MET A 184 18.80 2.81 6.24
CA MET A 184 18.84 1.53 6.94
C MET A 184 20.18 0.81 6.74
N SER A 185 20.35 -0.32 7.39
CA SER A 185 21.51 -1.18 7.19
C SER A 185 21.54 -1.74 5.76
N ALA A 186 22.72 -2.10 5.28
CA ALA A 186 22.92 -2.75 3.97
C ALA A 186 22.49 -1.94 2.72
N GLY A 187 22.42 -0.59 2.83
CA GLY A 187 22.08 0.26 1.69
C GLY A 187 20.60 0.33 1.37
N GLU A 188 19.75 -0.15 2.27
CA GLU A 188 18.31 0.01 2.22
C GLU A 188 17.93 1.41 2.72
N VAL A 189 16.90 2.00 2.11
CA VAL A 189 16.33 3.30 2.48
C VAL A 189 14.85 3.12 2.72
N ASP A 190 14.39 3.56 3.89
CA ASP A 190 12.97 3.69 4.19
C ASP A 190 12.54 5.15 4.07
N GLU A 191 11.47 5.39 3.33
CA GLU A 191 10.80 6.68 3.25
C GLU A 191 9.43 6.61 3.94
N LEU A 192 9.16 7.62 4.75
CA LEU A 192 7.87 7.82 5.40
C LEU A 192 7.23 9.09 4.88
N GLY A 193 5.96 9.05 4.53
CA GLY A 193 5.19 10.21 4.12
C GLY A 193 4.02 10.47 5.06
N PHE A 194 3.88 11.71 5.52
CA PHE A 194 2.80 12.15 6.41
C PHE A 194 1.96 13.24 5.76
N ALA A 195 0.65 13.16 5.90
CA ALA A 195 -0.28 14.23 5.57
C ALA A 195 -1.37 14.34 6.65
N GLY A 196 -1.66 15.56 7.09
CA GLY A 196 -2.62 15.80 8.18
C GLY A 196 -2.28 15.09 9.48
N GLY A 197 -0.99 14.91 9.78
CA GLY A 197 -0.52 14.23 10.99
C GLY A 197 -0.64 12.70 10.95
N GLN A 198 -1.02 12.11 9.82
CA GLN A 198 -1.20 10.66 9.64
C GLN A 198 -0.15 10.10 8.70
N LEU A 199 0.35 8.89 8.98
CA LEU A 199 1.18 8.13 8.05
C LEU A 199 0.39 7.83 6.78
N ARG A 200 0.88 8.26 5.63
CA ARG A 200 0.24 8.04 4.32
C ARG A 200 1.04 7.13 3.42
N LEU A 201 2.35 7.12 3.60
CA LEU A 201 3.27 6.39 2.74
C LEU A 201 4.35 5.73 3.58
N VAL A 202 4.64 4.49 3.26
CA VAL A 202 5.88 3.78 3.60
C VAL A 202 6.44 3.25 2.29
N ARG A 203 7.67 3.62 1.99
CA ARG A 203 8.38 3.14 0.80
C ARG A 203 9.74 2.61 1.23
N THR A 204 10.08 1.41 0.81
CA THR A 204 11.40 0.81 1.07
C THR A 204 12.09 0.54 -0.26
N HIS A 205 13.34 0.95 -0.34
CA HIS A 205 14.20 0.74 -1.50
C HIS A 205 15.44 -0.03 -1.07
N GLY A 206 15.63 -1.22 -1.58
CA GLY A 206 16.86 -2.00 -1.41
C GLY A 206 17.85 -1.74 -2.54
N SER A 207 19.13 -1.96 -2.28
CA SER A 207 20.22 -1.78 -3.25
C SER A 207 20.10 -2.65 -4.52
N SER A 208 19.32 -3.73 -4.46
CA SER A 208 19.07 -4.66 -5.57
C SER A 208 17.84 -4.32 -6.42
N GLY A 209 17.20 -3.16 -6.18
CA GLY A 209 15.90 -2.81 -6.78
C GLY A 209 14.72 -3.57 -6.17
N ALA A 210 14.95 -4.39 -5.16
CA ALA A 210 13.90 -4.94 -4.32
C ALA A 210 13.32 -3.82 -3.45
N GLY A 211 12.02 -3.88 -3.21
CA GLY A 211 11.36 -2.88 -2.39
C GLY A 211 9.86 -2.99 -2.49
N TYR A 212 9.21 -2.12 -1.76
CA TYR A 212 7.76 -2.00 -1.78
C TYR A 212 7.33 -0.57 -1.46
N GLU A 213 6.12 -0.27 -1.85
CA GLU A 213 5.43 0.96 -1.50
C GLU A 213 4.08 0.59 -0.91
N VAL A 214 3.75 1.20 0.24
CA VAL A 214 2.45 1.01 0.90
C VAL A 214 1.86 2.37 1.18
N THR A 215 0.61 2.60 0.74
CA THR A 215 -0.16 3.78 1.08
C THR A 215 -1.28 3.43 2.06
N TYR A 216 -1.54 4.35 2.99
CA TYR A 216 -2.53 4.22 4.05
C TYR A 216 -3.59 5.30 3.90
N ASN A 217 -4.85 4.88 3.79
CA ASN A 217 -5.96 5.77 3.48
C ASN A 217 -7.18 5.49 4.38
N ASP A 218 -8.15 6.41 4.35
CA ASP A 218 -9.44 6.25 5.06
C ASP A 218 -9.24 5.96 6.55
N TYR A 219 -8.54 6.86 7.24
CA TYR A 219 -8.28 6.74 8.67
C TYR A 219 -9.56 6.87 9.48
N ARG A 220 -9.76 5.96 10.43
CA ARG A 220 -10.90 5.92 11.33
C ARG A 220 -10.44 5.71 12.77
N ASP A 221 -11.27 6.08 13.72
CA ASP A 221 -11.01 5.80 15.12
C ASP A 221 -11.54 4.41 15.50
N PHE A 222 -10.66 3.63 16.10
CA PHE A 222 -10.98 2.31 16.64
C PHE A 222 -10.49 2.25 18.08
N GLY A 223 -11.39 2.59 19.02
CA GLY A 223 -11.07 2.56 20.44
C GLY A 223 -10.02 3.58 20.88
N GLY A 224 -10.03 4.78 20.30
CA GLY A 224 -9.09 5.86 20.60
C GLY A 224 -7.76 5.79 19.84
N LEU A 225 -7.63 4.86 18.91
CA LEU A 225 -6.50 4.77 17.98
C LEU A 225 -6.95 5.06 16.55
N GLN A 226 -6.31 6.03 15.91
CA GLN A 226 -6.49 6.28 14.48
C GLN A 226 -5.83 5.15 13.69
N PHE A 227 -6.59 4.48 12.84
CA PHE A 227 -6.14 3.35 12.04
C PHE A 227 -6.58 3.51 10.58
N ALA A 228 -5.69 3.20 9.63
CA ALA A 228 -6.02 3.20 8.22
C ALA A 228 -6.99 2.06 7.92
N HIS A 229 -8.17 2.40 7.41
CA HIS A 229 -9.18 1.41 6.98
C HIS A 229 -8.82 0.81 5.61
N ARG A 230 -7.98 1.49 4.83
CA ARG A 230 -7.51 1.04 3.53
C ARG A 230 -5.99 1.10 3.46
N LEU A 231 -5.42 0.01 2.97
CA LEU A 231 -4.00 -0.16 2.68
C LEU A 231 -3.86 -0.62 1.24
N ASP A 232 -2.98 0.04 0.48
CA ASP A 232 -2.63 -0.36 -0.89
C ASP A 232 -1.11 -0.58 -0.93
N ALA A 233 -0.67 -1.81 -1.20
CA ALA A 233 0.74 -2.18 -1.28
C ALA A 233 1.13 -2.58 -2.71
N LYS A 234 2.32 -2.16 -3.13
CA LYS A 234 2.95 -2.53 -4.39
C LYS A 234 4.35 -3.06 -4.13
N PHE A 235 4.63 -4.29 -4.53
CA PHE A 235 5.94 -4.93 -4.40
C PHE A 235 6.72 -4.77 -5.71
N LEU A 236 7.83 -4.04 -5.65
CA LEU A 236 8.54 -3.54 -6.84
C LEU A 236 9.23 -4.67 -7.62
N ASN A 237 9.76 -5.67 -6.93
CA ASN A 237 10.48 -6.80 -7.54
C ASN A 237 9.57 -7.78 -8.29
N THR A 238 8.31 -7.90 -7.90
CA THR A 238 7.34 -8.84 -8.49
C THR A 238 6.26 -8.14 -9.31
N GLY A 239 6.11 -6.82 -9.16
CA GLY A 239 4.98 -6.06 -9.70
C GLY A 239 3.63 -6.41 -9.08
N THR A 240 3.65 -7.20 -8.00
CA THR A 240 2.44 -7.58 -7.26
C THR A 240 1.82 -6.38 -6.57
N GLN A 241 0.50 -6.32 -6.61
CA GLN A 241 -0.30 -5.33 -5.88
C GLN A 241 -1.23 -6.04 -4.91
N LEU A 242 -1.38 -5.47 -3.73
CA LEU A 242 -2.27 -5.94 -2.69
C LEU A 242 -3.07 -4.75 -2.17
N ASN A 243 -4.40 -4.81 -2.29
CA ASN A 243 -5.30 -3.84 -1.67
C ASN A 243 -6.03 -4.52 -0.51
N VAL A 244 -6.03 -3.88 0.64
CA VAL A 244 -6.70 -4.34 1.84
C VAL A 244 -7.69 -3.30 2.32
N ARG A 245 -8.92 -3.70 2.58
CA ARG A 245 -9.95 -2.88 3.24
C ARG A 245 -10.42 -3.59 4.48
N TYR A 246 -10.20 -2.95 5.61
CA TYR A 246 -10.60 -3.49 6.90
C TYR A 246 -12.05 -3.14 7.23
N SER A 247 -12.70 -4.03 7.94
CA SER A 247 -13.95 -3.79 8.65
C SER A 247 -13.91 -4.54 9.99
N GLY A 248 -14.75 -4.15 10.93
CA GLY A 248 -14.81 -4.84 12.22
C GLY A 248 -13.49 -4.86 12.99
N VAL A 249 -12.67 -3.82 12.88
CA VAL A 249 -11.34 -3.78 13.52
C VAL A 249 -11.47 -3.77 15.04
N ILE A 250 -10.78 -4.69 15.70
CA ILE A 250 -10.62 -4.79 17.14
C ILE A 250 -9.14 -4.59 17.46
N VAL A 251 -8.85 -3.57 18.24
CA VAL A 251 -7.48 -3.22 18.65
C VAL A 251 -7.16 -3.93 19.97
N ASN A 252 -5.98 -4.51 20.05
CA ASN A 252 -5.47 -5.26 21.19
C ASN A 252 -6.44 -6.33 21.74
N PRO A 253 -7.05 -7.16 20.86
CA PRO A 253 -7.82 -8.29 21.33
C PRO A 253 -6.93 -9.27 22.11
N ASN A 254 -7.52 -10.00 23.05
CA ASN A 254 -6.78 -11.04 23.78
C ASN A 254 -6.57 -12.27 22.88
N LEU A 255 -5.48 -12.27 22.09
CA LEU A 255 -5.12 -13.35 21.19
C LEU A 255 -4.17 -14.34 21.87
N ASN A 256 -4.57 -15.62 21.88
CA ASN A 256 -3.72 -16.68 22.37
C ASN A 256 -2.68 -17.11 21.31
N GLU A 257 -1.45 -17.37 21.72
CA GLU A 257 -0.36 -17.80 20.82
C GLU A 257 -0.71 -19.07 20.02
N SER A 258 -1.52 -19.96 20.61
CA SER A 258 -2.00 -21.18 19.93
C SER A 258 -2.83 -20.91 18.67
N GLN A 259 -3.42 -19.72 18.54
CA GLN A 259 -4.16 -19.31 17.33
C GLN A 259 -3.25 -19.15 16.12
N PHE A 260 -1.97 -18.86 16.34
CA PHE A 260 -0.97 -18.67 15.30
C PHE A 260 -0.17 -19.94 14.97
N VAL A 261 -0.59 -21.08 15.55
CA VAL A 261 -0.02 -22.39 15.28
C VAL A 261 -1.07 -23.26 14.62
N LEU A 262 -0.79 -23.74 13.41
CA LEU A 262 -1.63 -24.73 12.73
C LEU A 262 -1.04 -26.11 12.91
N ALA A 263 -1.91 -27.08 13.11
CA ALA A 263 -1.57 -28.50 13.12
C ALA A 263 -2.35 -29.22 12.01
N PRO A 264 -1.76 -30.24 11.37
CA PRO A 264 -2.46 -31.04 10.38
C PRO A 264 -3.69 -31.71 11.01
N LYS A 265 -4.82 -31.67 10.29
CA LYS A 265 -6.07 -32.27 10.73
C LYS A 265 -6.23 -33.69 10.14
N GLY A 266 -6.46 -34.67 10.97
CA GLY A 266 -6.76 -36.03 10.54
C GLY A 266 -5.68 -36.61 9.63
N LYS A 267 -6.07 -37.05 8.42
CA LYS A 267 -5.18 -37.63 7.40
C LYS A 267 -4.76 -36.61 6.34
N ALA A 268 -4.55 -35.36 6.74
CA ALA A 268 -4.08 -34.35 5.79
C ALA A 268 -2.73 -34.72 5.17
N ARG A 269 -2.59 -34.50 3.87
CA ARG A 269 -1.31 -34.66 3.19
C ARG A 269 -0.36 -33.56 3.66
N LEU A 270 0.75 -33.95 4.28
CA LEU A 270 1.78 -33.00 4.74
C LEU A 270 2.78 -32.72 3.63
N ILE A 271 3.02 -31.46 3.34
CA ILE A 271 4.08 -30.95 2.46
C ILE A 271 5.00 -30.06 3.29
N ASP A 272 6.24 -30.49 3.43
CA ASP A 272 7.29 -29.73 4.10
C ASP A 272 8.02 -28.92 3.02
N LEU A 273 7.96 -27.58 3.13
CA LEU A 273 8.49 -26.66 2.13
C LEU A 273 10.00 -26.44 2.26
N ASP A 274 10.57 -26.84 3.39
CA ASP A 274 12.01 -26.74 3.64
C ASP A 274 12.76 -27.98 3.10
N GLN A 275 12.02 -29.02 2.72
CA GLN A 275 12.60 -30.19 2.08
C GLN A 275 12.58 -30.05 0.55
N PRO A 276 13.65 -30.44 -0.15
CA PRO A 276 13.64 -30.50 -1.61
C PRO A 276 12.52 -31.48 -2.05
N PRO A 277 11.83 -31.18 -3.18
CA PRO A 277 10.82 -32.09 -3.69
C PRO A 277 11.42 -33.47 -3.84
N ALA A 278 10.75 -34.50 -3.28
CA ALA A 278 11.17 -35.88 -3.44
C ALA A 278 11.40 -36.16 -4.93
N ALA A 279 12.59 -36.61 -5.28
CA ALA A 279 12.90 -36.99 -6.64
C ALA A 279 11.82 -37.96 -7.10
N VAL A 280 11.07 -37.59 -8.14
CA VAL A 280 10.12 -38.48 -8.79
C VAL A 280 10.97 -39.63 -9.35
N GLY A 281 10.97 -40.73 -8.62
CA GLY A 281 11.68 -41.95 -9.07
C GLY A 281 11.17 -42.30 -10.45
N GLY A 282 12.05 -42.14 -11.45
CA GLY A 282 11.77 -42.60 -12.79
C GLY A 282 11.57 -44.11 -12.70
N HIS A 283 10.36 -44.55 -12.96
CA HIS A 283 10.10 -45.94 -13.26
C HIS A 283 10.71 -46.19 -14.65
N GLY A 284 11.87 -46.86 -14.67
CA GLY A 284 12.46 -47.45 -15.86
C GLY A 284 11.62 -48.61 -16.41
#